data_76894ac456eeb20bf46378a07dbd69df
#
_entry.id   76894ac456eeb20bf46378a07dbd69df
#
_cell.length_a   1.000
_cell.length_b   1.000
_cell.length_c   1.000
_cell.angle_alpha   90.00
_cell.angle_beta   90.00
_cell.angle_gamma   90.00
#
_symmetry.space_group_name_H-M   'P 1'
#
loop_
_entity.id
_entity.type
_entity.pdbx_description
1 polymer ?
#
loop_
_entity_poly.entity_id
_entity_poly.type
_entity_poly.pdbx_seq_one_letter_code
_entity_poly.pdbx_strand_id
1 'polypeptide(L)'
;NTKIVSTKYVTHTTAGTSAPGGTKTWSFNWTAPAAGTGDVTFYGAFNFTNSSNSASGDIIRTNTLTITEDLTTGIADNTTDKFNLNVFPNPVQSETNLRMKLDRPETVKVQLCDITGKFIQAPFEFEGSAGDNLFKLTVPSELTSGVYQLLITAGSETAVTSLLKK
;
A
#
# COMPACT_ATOMS: atom_id res chain seq x y z
N ASN A 1 13.65 1.49 -25.44
CA ASN A 1 13.94 0.38 -26.39
C ASN A 1 13.02 -0.85 -26.19
N THR A 2 11.85 -0.62 -25.67
CA THR A 2 10.76 -1.61 -25.51
C THR A 2 9.57 -1.23 -26.37
N LYS A 3 8.74 -2.20 -26.72
CA LYS A 3 7.45 -2.01 -27.38
C LYS A 3 6.41 -2.95 -26.80
N ILE A 4 5.16 -2.52 -26.80
CA ILE A 4 4.01 -3.37 -26.45
C ILE A 4 3.63 -4.15 -27.72
N VAL A 5 3.56 -5.48 -27.63
CA VAL A 5 3.17 -6.35 -28.76
C VAL A 5 1.68 -6.67 -28.69
N SER A 6 1.13 -6.74 -27.50
CA SER A 6 -0.30 -6.86 -27.24
C SER A 6 -0.57 -6.28 -25.87
N THR A 7 -1.83 -6.23 -25.44
CA THR A 7 -2.19 -5.79 -24.07
C THR A 7 -1.54 -6.63 -22.96
N LYS A 8 -0.89 -7.76 -23.32
CA LYS A 8 -0.33 -8.72 -22.36
C LYS A 8 1.20 -8.85 -22.39
N TYR A 9 1.87 -8.38 -23.46
CA TYR A 9 3.28 -8.64 -23.66
C TYR A 9 4.06 -7.37 -23.97
N VAL A 10 5.23 -7.26 -23.35
CA VAL A 10 6.22 -6.24 -23.66
C VAL A 10 7.46 -6.94 -24.18
N THR A 11 8.06 -6.44 -25.27
CA THR A 11 9.32 -6.93 -25.80
C THR A 11 10.25 -5.77 -26.13
N HIS A 12 11.55 -6.05 -26.31
CA HIS A 12 12.50 -5.07 -26.80
C HIS A 12 12.31 -4.78 -28.30
N THR A 13 12.75 -3.63 -28.74
CA THR A 13 12.91 -3.31 -30.15
C THR A 13 14.27 -3.82 -30.67
N THR A 14 14.51 -3.80 -31.99
CA THR A 14 15.82 -4.16 -32.58
C THR A 14 16.98 -3.38 -31.94
N ALA A 15 16.80 -2.09 -31.63
CA ALA A 15 17.76 -1.29 -30.89
C ALA A 15 17.97 -1.71 -29.43
N GLY A 16 17.12 -2.57 -28.92
CA GLY A 16 17.18 -3.13 -27.55
C GLY A 16 17.96 -4.44 -27.42
N THR A 17 18.50 -5.01 -28.51
CA THR A 17 19.18 -6.32 -28.51
C THR A 17 20.63 -6.28 -28.08
N SER A 18 21.34 -5.19 -28.31
CA SER A 18 22.78 -5.08 -28.01
C SER A 18 23.01 -4.82 -26.51
N ALA A 19 23.95 -5.53 -25.91
CA ALA A 19 24.37 -5.40 -24.52
C ALA A 19 25.90 -5.14 -24.42
N PRO A 20 26.38 -3.98 -24.85
CA PRO A 20 27.78 -3.64 -24.70
C PRO A 20 28.16 -3.63 -23.22
N GLY A 21 29.23 -4.35 -22.84
CA GLY A 21 29.62 -4.53 -21.44
C GLY A 21 28.89 -5.63 -20.71
N GLY A 22 28.11 -6.48 -21.39
CA GLY A 22 27.49 -7.69 -20.82
C GLY A 22 26.23 -7.46 -20.01
N THR A 23 25.77 -6.20 -19.89
CA THR A 23 24.56 -5.85 -19.15
C THR A 23 23.59 -5.08 -20.02
N LYS A 24 22.31 -5.40 -19.89
CA LYS A 24 21.23 -4.70 -20.58
C LYS A 24 20.03 -4.49 -19.65
N THR A 25 19.53 -3.27 -19.64
CA THR A 25 18.31 -2.91 -18.90
C THR A 25 17.23 -2.52 -19.90
N TRP A 26 16.03 -3.04 -19.67
CA TRP A 26 14.81 -2.64 -20.38
C TRP A 26 13.82 -2.09 -19.36
N SER A 27 13.19 -0.99 -19.69
CA SER A 27 12.19 -0.35 -18.84
C SER A 27 10.88 -0.19 -19.61
N PHE A 28 9.78 -0.34 -18.92
CA PHE A 28 8.43 -0.06 -19.43
C PHE A 28 7.59 0.54 -18.30
N ASN A 29 6.60 1.34 -18.68
CA ASN A 29 5.61 1.83 -17.75
C ASN A 29 4.48 0.80 -17.63
N TRP A 30 4.04 0.57 -16.42
CA TRP A 30 2.92 -0.29 -16.09
C TRP A 30 1.97 0.48 -15.18
N THR A 31 0.68 0.36 -15.43
CA THR A 31 -0.35 0.91 -14.56
C THR A 31 -0.95 -0.24 -13.75
N ALA A 32 -0.95 -0.10 -12.43
CA ALA A 32 -1.56 -1.09 -11.56
C ALA A 32 -3.05 -1.24 -11.90
N PRO A 33 -3.60 -2.46 -11.82
CA PRO A 33 -5.03 -2.68 -11.89
C PRO A 33 -5.79 -1.95 -10.77
N ALA A 34 -7.11 -1.95 -10.86
CA ALA A 34 -7.94 -1.45 -9.78
C ALA A 34 -7.76 -2.29 -8.50
N ALA A 35 -7.96 -1.65 -7.35
CA ALA A 35 -7.96 -2.33 -6.06
C ALA A 35 -8.95 -3.51 -6.05
N GLY A 36 -8.58 -4.59 -5.38
CA GLY A 36 -9.33 -5.85 -5.32
C GLY A 36 -9.03 -6.82 -6.48
N THR A 37 -8.05 -6.50 -7.34
CA THR A 37 -7.64 -7.41 -8.42
C THR A 37 -6.74 -8.54 -7.94
N GLY A 38 -6.09 -8.38 -6.79
CA GLY A 38 -5.12 -9.32 -6.25
C GLY A 38 -3.70 -9.13 -6.78
N ASP A 39 -2.83 -10.04 -6.42
CA ASP A 39 -1.42 -10.01 -6.78
C ASP A 39 -1.20 -10.09 -8.29
N VAL A 40 -0.23 -9.32 -8.78
CA VAL A 40 0.17 -9.34 -10.19
C VAL A 40 1.52 -10.00 -10.34
N THR A 41 1.60 -11.04 -11.16
CA THR A 41 2.85 -11.73 -11.45
C THR A 41 3.34 -11.42 -12.87
N PHE A 42 4.56 -10.89 -12.95
CA PHE A 42 5.27 -10.69 -14.21
C PHE A 42 6.13 -11.91 -14.50
N TYR A 43 6.07 -12.39 -15.73
CA TYR A 43 6.88 -13.48 -16.24
C TYR A 43 7.87 -12.94 -17.26
N GLY A 44 9.16 -13.11 -17.03
CA GLY A 44 10.22 -12.72 -17.93
C GLY A 44 10.87 -13.94 -18.59
N ALA A 45 11.11 -13.87 -19.89
CA ALA A 45 11.94 -14.82 -20.63
C ALA A 45 13.02 -14.06 -21.42
N PHE A 46 14.27 -14.45 -21.25
CA PHE A 46 15.43 -13.79 -21.82
C PHE A 46 16.27 -14.80 -22.60
N ASN A 47 16.54 -14.48 -23.86
CA ASN A 47 17.42 -15.27 -24.70
C ASN A 47 18.83 -14.67 -24.71
N PHE A 48 19.82 -15.42 -24.26
CA PHE A 48 21.23 -15.10 -24.31
C PHE A 48 21.83 -15.80 -25.51
N THR A 49 22.01 -15.06 -26.60
CA THR A 49 22.49 -15.61 -27.86
C THR A 49 24.00 -15.74 -27.86
N ASN A 50 24.52 -16.75 -28.56
CA ASN A 50 25.96 -16.94 -28.85
C ASN A 50 26.43 -16.20 -30.11
N SER A 51 25.55 -15.37 -30.71
CA SER A 51 25.81 -14.62 -31.94
C SER A 51 26.10 -15.48 -33.20
N SER A 52 25.66 -16.71 -33.20
CA SER A 52 25.90 -17.65 -34.33
C SER A 52 24.88 -17.50 -35.48
N ASN A 53 23.93 -16.59 -35.40
CA ASN A 53 22.77 -16.49 -36.31
C ASN A 53 21.92 -17.78 -36.38
N SER A 54 22.05 -18.67 -35.43
CA SER A 54 21.30 -19.92 -35.28
C SER A 54 20.72 -20.01 -33.88
N ALA A 55 19.64 -20.68 -33.68
CA ALA A 55 19.08 -20.99 -32.37
C ALA A 55 19.91 -22.02 -31.57
N SER A 56 20.89 -22.64 -32.23
CA SER A 56 21.78 -23.62 -31.58
C SER A 56 22.80 -22.95 -30.68
N GLY A 57 22.81 -23.36 -29.39
CA GLY A 57 23.74 -22.83 -28.38
C GLY A 57 23.26 -21.59 -27.66
N ASP A 58 22.06 -21.11 -27.96
CA ASP A 58 21.39 -20.04 -27.17
C ASP A 58 20.94 -20.57 -25.82
N ILE A 59 20.97 -19.71 -24.82
CA ILE A 59 20.52 -20.02 -23.46
C ILE A 59 19.28 -19.18 -23.12
N ILE A 60 18.17 -19.84 -22.82
CA ILE A 60 16.97 -19.13 -22.34
C ILE A 60 16.94 -19.15 -20.81
N ARG A 61 16.74 -18.00 -20.22
CA ARG A 61 16.50 -17.80 -18.79
C ARG A 61 15.12 -17.23 -18.57
N THR A 62 14.42 -17.74 -17.57
CA THR A 62 13.13 -17.22 -17.15
C THR A 62 13.23 -16.72 -15.72
N ASN A 63 12.43 -15.72 -15.41
CA ASN A 63 12.28 -15.21 -14.06
C ASN A 63 10.82 -14.77 -13.84
N THR A 64 10.40 -14.73 -12.59
CA THR A 64 9.09 -14.23 -12.18
C THR A 64 9.25 -13.18 -11.11
N LEU A 65 8.41 -12.14 -11.16
CA LEU A 65 8.29 -11.12 -10.14
C LEU A 65 6.81 -10.99 -9.78
N THR A 66 6.45 -11.29 -8.55
CA THR A 66 5.10 -11.03 -8.04
C THR A 66 5.12 -9.73 -7.26
N ILE A 67 4.21 -8.84 -7.61
CA ILE A 67 3.89 -7.63 -6.87
C ILE A 67 2.59 -7.91 -6.14
N THR A 68 2.66 -7.94 -4.82
CA THR A 68 1.49 -8.12 -3.97
C THR A 68 0.63 -6.87 -4.01
N GLU A 69 -0.68 -7.06 -4.02
CA GLU A 69 -1.60 -5.95 -3.89
C GLU A 69 -1.43 -5.32 -2.51
N ASP A 70 -1.18 -4.00 -2.50
CA ASP A 70 -1.22 -3.23 -1.28
C ASP A 70 -2.68 -2.84 -0.98
N LEU A 71 -3.33 -3.64 -0.15
CA LEU A 71 -4.71 -3.39 0.28
C LEU A 71 -4.84 -2.15 1.17
N THR A 72 -3.72 -1.57 1.60
CA THR A 72 -3.73 -0.37 2.46
C THR A 72 -3.93 0.93 1.67
N THR A 73 -3.85 0.92 0.33
CA THR A 73 -4.06 2.09 -0.55
C THR A 73 -5.50 2.27 -1.02
N GLY A 74 -6.38 1.32 -0.74
CA GLY A 74 -7.82 1.49 -0.92
C GLY A 74 -8.38 2.42 0.16
N ILE A 75 -9.31 3.32 -0.21
CA ILE A 75 -10.29 3.83 0.77
C ILE A 75 -10.97 2.55 1.27
N ALA A 76 -10.60 2.11 2.49
CA ALA A 76 -11.31 1.03 3.13
C ALA A 76 -12.79 1.41 3.10
N ASP A 77 -13.61 0.58 2.49
CA ASP A 77 -15.06 0.62 2.69
C ASP A 77 -15.28 0.92 4.17
N ASN A 78 -16.09 1.90 4.49
CA ASN A 78 -16.29 2.47 5.82
C ASN A 78 -16.50 1.37 6.86
N THR A 79 -15.43 0.70 7.29
CA THR A 79 -15.44 -0.32 8.34
C THR A 79 -15.56 0.30 9.73
N THR A 80 -15.95 1.59 9.80
CA THR A 80 -16.35 2.23 11.04
C THR A 80 -17.43 1.42 11.77
N ASP A 81 -18.29 0.75 11.02
CA ASP A 81 -19.33 -0.12 11.58
C ASP A 81 -18.76 -1.36 12.26
N LYS A 82 -17.65 -1.91 11.79
CA LYS A 82 -17.07 -3.16 12.33
C LYS A 82 -16.55 -3.01 13.76
N PHE A 83 -15.87 -1.89 14.03
CA PHE A 83 -15.37 -1.59 15.36
C PHE A 83 -16.31 -0.70 16.18
N ASN A 84 -17.46 -0.30 15.65
CA ASN A 84 -18.35 0.67 16.25
C ASN A 84 -17.61 1.93 16.74
N LEU A 85 -16.81 2.51 15.82
CA LEU A 85 -15.88 3.61 16.11
C LEU A 85 -16.61 4.89 16.46
N ASN A 86 -16.16 5.55 17.53
CA ASN A 86 -16.62 6.88 17.91
C ASN A 86 -15.44 7.71 18.44
N VAL A 87 -15.25 8.90 17.88
CA VAL A 87 -14.18 9.84 18.28
C VAL A 87 -14.82 11.09 18.89
N PHE A 88 -14.49 11.38 20.14
CA PHE A 88 -15.07 12.52 20.88
C PHE A 88 -14.12 13.10 21.93
N PRO A 89 -14.05 14.44 22.07
CA PRO A 89 -14.72 15.43 21.22
C PRO A 89 -14.16 15.47 19.79
N ASN A 90 -15.03 15.66 18.84
CA ASN A 90 -14.70 15.96 17.46
C ASN A 90 -15.66 17.08 16.99
N PRO A 91 -15.22 18.32 16.79
CA PRO A 91 -13.84 18.81 16.66
C PRO A 91 -12.98 18.77 17.93
N VAL A 92 -11.67 18.53 17.72
CA VAL A 92 -10.66 18.43 18.77
C VAL A 92 -9.81 19.69 18.89
N GLN A 93 -9.35 20.02 20.09
CA GLN A 93 -8.31 21.03 20.33
C GLN A 93 -6.95 20.39 20.62
N SER A 94 -6.85 19.59 21.65
CA SER A 94 -5.59 18.95 22.08
C SER A 94 -5.73 17.47 22.37
N GLU A 95 -6.90 17.02 22.82
CA GLU A 95 -7.13 15.65 23.21
C GLU A 95 -8.50 15.17 22.73
N THR A 96 -8.56 13.92 22.33
CA THR A 96 -9.82 13.23 21.99
C THR A 96 -9.79 11.80 22.48
N ASN A 97 -10.93 11.15 22.53
CA ASN A 97 -11.06 9.75 22.89
C ASN A 97 -11.54 8.97 21.67
N LEU A 98 -10.94 7.82 21.46
CA LEU A 98 -11.39 6.82 20.51
C LEU A 98 -12.10 5.72 21.29
N ARG A 99 -13.42 5.60 21.11
CA ARG A 99 -14.17 4.43 21.55
C ARG A 99 -14.25 3.43 20.42
N MET A 100 -14.01 2.17 20.72
CA MET A 100 -14.15 1.09 19.76
C MET A 100 -14.46 -0.23 20.45
N LYS A 101 -15.08 -1.15 19.70
CA LYS A 101 -15.35 -2.51 20.16
C LYS A 101 -14.41 -3.50 19.49
N LEU A 102 -13.84 -4.41 20.29
CA LEU A 102 -13.01 -5.52 19.79
C LEU A 102 -13.70 -6.86 20.11
N ASP A 103 -13.59 -7.81 19.19
CA ASP A 103 -14.13 -9.15 19.40
C ASP A 103 -13.24 -10.00 20.31
N ARG A 104 -11.94 -9.69 20.35
CA ARG A 104 -10.92 -10.36 21.16
C ARG A 104 -9.84 -9.36 21.59
N PRO A 105 -9.00 -9.70 22.59
CA PRO A 105 -7.85 -8.86 22.95
C PRO A 105 -6.88 -8.73 21.80
N GLU A 106 -6.50 -7.50 21.42
CA GLU A 106 -5.56 -7.20 20.35
C GLU A 106 -4.82 -5.88 20.61
N THR A 107 -3.61 -5.77 20.10
CA THR A 107 -2.92 -4.48 20.05
C THR A 107 -3.58 -3.60 19.00
N VAL A 108 -4.00 -2.40 19.43
CA VAL A 108 -4.62 -1.39 18.58
C VAL A 108 -3.59 -0.33 18.25
N LYS A 109 -3.36 -0.12 16.97
CA LYS A 109 -2.47 0.91 16.44
C LYS A 109 -3.30 2.02 15.80
N VAL A 110 -3.07 3.26 16.23
CA VAL A 110 -3.78 4.44 15.71
C VAL A 110 -2.77 5.41 15.13
N GLN A 111 -2.91 5.71 13.85
CA GLN A 111 -2.05 6.63 13.11
C GLN A 111 -2.84 7.87 12.71
N LEU A 112 -2.28 9.05 13.00
CA LEU A 112 -2.82 10.34 12.56
C LEU A 112 -2.19 10.72 11.23
N CYS A 113 -3.01 10.96 10.21
CA CYS A 113 -2.58 11.38 8.88
C CYS A 113 -3.34 12.60 8.38
N ASP A 114 -2.72 13.33 7.46
CA ASP A 114 -3.39 14.37 6.69
C ASP A 114 -4.30 13.76 5.61
N ILE A 115 -5.00 14.63 4.88
CA ILE A 115 -5.91 14.22 3.79
C ILE A 115 -5.20 13.55 2.61
N THR A 116 -3.87 13.62 2.53
CA THR A 116 -3.07 12.96 1.48
C THR A 116 -2.58 11.58 1.92
N GLY A 117 -2.86 11.18 3.18
CA GLY A 117 -2.39 9.93 3.78
C GLY A 117 -0.99 10.01 4.40
N LYS A 118 -0.38 11.20 4.46
CA LYS A 118 0.92 11.40 5.10
C LYS A 118 0.77 11.36 6.62
N PHE A 119 1.56 10.51 7.27
CA PHE A 119 1.60 10.42 8.73
C PHE A 119 2.17 11.69 9.36
N ILE A 120 1.48 12.18 10.39
CA ILE A 120 1.81 13.41 11.12
C ILE A 120 2.79 13.14 12.25
N GLN A 121 2.62 12.02 12.93
CA GLN A 121 3.42 11.64 14.11
C GLN A 121 3.57 10.13 14.20
N ALA A 122 4.37 9.67 15.16
CA ALA A 122 4.46 8.25 15.48
C ALA A 122 3.08 7.69 15.88
N PRO A 123 2.78 6.43 15.55
CA PRO A 123 1.51 5.82 15.91
C PRO A 123 1.34 5.73 17.43
N PHE A 124 0.09 5.84 17.89
CA PHE A 124 -0.28 5.40 19.21
C PHE A 124 -0.47 3.88 19.19
N GLU A 125 -0.03 3.20 20.22
CA GLU A 125 -0.23 1.77 20.40
C GLU A 125 -0.89 1.51 21.76
N PHE A 126 -1.95 0.71 21.76
CA PHE A 126 -2.74 0.40 22.94
C PHE A 126 -3.03 -1.10 23.00
N GLU A 127 -3.05 -1.65 24.20
CA GLU A 127 -3.54 -3.00 24.44
C GLU A 127 -5.06 -2.94 24.65
N GLY A 128 -5.80 -3.49 23.68
CA GLY A 128 -7.25 -3.57 23.71
C GLY A 128 -7.74 -4.89 24.29
N SER A 129 -8.83 -4.83 25.03
CA SER A 129 -9.54 -6.00 25.56
C SER A 129 -10.76 -6.35 24.70
N ALA A 130 -11.24 -7.58 24.77
CA ALA A 130 -12.52 -7.94 24.16
C ALA A 130 -13.65 -7.07 24.74
N GLY A 131 -14.53 -6.58 23.88
CA GLY A 131 -15.62 -5.66 24.24
C GLY A 131 -15.29 -4.20 23.97
N ASP A 132 -15.90 -3.30 24.74
CA ASP A 132 -15.75 -1.85 24.57
C ASP A 132 -14.41 -1.36 25.13
N ASN A 133 -13.70 -0.57 24.34
CA ASN A 133 -12.44 0.05 24.69
C ASN A 133 -12.54 1.57 24.53
N LEU A 134 -11.77 2.31 25.34
CA LEU A 134 -11.67 3.76 25.29
C LEU A 134 -10.20 4.16 25.37
N PHE A 135 -9.68 4.71 24.28
CA PHE A 135 -8.29 5.13 24.16
C PHE A 135 -8.19 6.65 24.07
N LYS A 136 -7.30 7.23 24.85
CA LYS A 136 -7.05 8.67 24.82
C LYS A 136 -5.96 8.99 23.81
N LEU A 137 -6.25 9.92 22.89
CA LEU A 137 -5.35 10.38 21.86
C LEU A 137 -4.99 11.85 22.09
N THR A 138 -3.70 12.16 22.02
CA THR A 138 -3.20 13.53 22.09
C THR A 138 -2.91 14.02 20.67
N VAL A 139 -3.50 15.14 20.30
CA VAL A 139 -3.31 15.77 18.99
C VAL A 139 -2.25 16.88 19.14
N PRO A 140 -1.21 16.90 18.30
CA PRO A 140 -0.17 17.92 18.38
C PRO A 140 -0.73 19.33 18.33
N SER A 141 -0.23 20.21 19.19
CA SER A 141 -0.69 21.61 19.29
C SER A 141 -0.32 22.44 18.06
N GLU A 142 0.76 22.07 17.39
CA GLU A 142 1.29 22.69 16.19
C GLU A 142 0.50 22.35 14.91
N LEU A 143 -0.44 21.41 14.98
CA LEU A 143 -1.29 21.10 13.83
C LEU A 143 -2.25 22.27 13.54
N THR A 144 -2.30 22.67 12.28
CA THR A 144 -3.25 23.67 11.80
C THR A 144 -4.69 23.18 11.86
N SER A 145 -5.63 24.10 11.98
CA SER A 145 -7.05 23.75 11.89
C SER A 145 -7.36 23.12 10.54
N GLY A 146 -8.07 22.00 10.54
CA GLY A 146 -8.35 21.25 9.32
C GLY A 146 -8.87 19.85 9.58
N VAL A 147 -9.13 19.12 8.50
CA VAL A 147 -9.57 17.73 8.54
C VAL A 147 -8.35 16.81 8.45
N TYR A 148 -8.30 15.86 9.36
CA TYR A 148 -7.30 14.81 9.45
C TYR A 148 -7.99 13.46 9.46
N GLN A 149 -7.22 12.39 9.31
CA GLN A 149 -7.71 11.02 9.37
C GLN A 149 -6.99 10.24 10.47
N LEU A 150 -7.75 9.42 11.16
CA LEU A 150 -7.23 8.39 12.06
C LEU A 150 -7.34 7.05 11.35
N LEU A 151 -6.21 6.44 11.08
CA LEU A 151 -6.10 5.08 10.59
C LEU A 151 -5.93 4.15 11.79
N ILE A 152 -6.89 3.28 12.03
CA ILE A 152 -6.93 2.37 13.15
C ILE A 152 -6.70 0.95 12.64
N THR A 153 -5.73 0.24 13.22
CA THR A 153 -5.44 -1.16 12.89
C THR A 153 -5.54 -2.00 14.17
N ALA A 154 -6.29 -3.09 14.11
CA ALA A 154 -6.38 -4.08 15.17
C ALA A 154 -6.28 -5.48 14.54
N GLY A 155 -5.20 -6.20 14.84
CA GLY A 155 -4.88 -7.46 14.17
C GLY A 155 -4.72 -7.29 12.65
N SER A 156 -5.54 -7.99 11.87
CA SER A 156 -5.59 -7.87 10.40
C SER A 156 -6.60 -6.85 9.89
N GLU A 157 -7.35 -6.22 10.77
CA GLU A 157 -8.45 -5.34 10.43
C GLU A 157 -8.02 -3.87 10.51
N THR A 158 -8.53 -3.09 9.57
CA THR A 158 -8.22 -1.67 9.49
C THR A 158 -9.49 -0.85 9.31
N ALA A 159 -9.55 0.29 9.97
CA ALA A 159 -10.64 1.25 9.82
C ALA A 159 -10.10 2.68 9.77
N VAL A 160 -10.85 3.58 9.14
CA VAL A 160 -10.51 4.99 9.03
C VAL A 160 -11.66 5.83 9.53
N THR A 161 -11.36 6.88 10.30
CA THR A 161 -12.35 7.87 10.73
C THR A 161 -11.77 9.28 10.64
N SER A 162 -12.64 10.26 10.45
CA SER A 162 -12.22 11.67 10.32
C SER A 162 -12.06 12.34 11.67
N LEU A 163 -11.07 13.21 11.79
CA LEU A 163 -10.80 14.06 12.94
C LEU A 163 -10.73 15.51 12.48
N LEU A 164 -11.60 16.37 13.02
CA LEU A 164 -11.58 17.81 12.75
C LEU A 164 -10.80 18.53 13.84
N LYS A 165 -9.66 19.14 13.50
CA LYS A 165 -8.85 19.99 14.38
C LYS A 165 -9.35 21.44 14.30
N LYS A 166 -9.61 22.05 15.48
CA LYS A 166 -9.89 23.48 15.64
C LYS A 166 -8.63 24.28 15.92
#